data_f5ef5ee88bfac72b2df549684107d425
#
_entry.id   f5ef5ee88bfac72b2df549684107d425
#
_cell.length_a   1.000
_cell.length_b   1.000
_cell.length_c   1.000
_cell.angle_alpha   90.00
_cell.angle_beta   90.00
_cell.angle_gamma   90.00
#
_symmetry.space_group_name_H-M   'P 1'
#
loop_
_entity.id
_entity.type
_entity.pdbx_description
1 polymer ?
#
loop_
_entity_poly.entity_id
_entity_poly.type
_entity_poly.pdbx_seq_one_letter_code
_entity_poly.pdbx_strand_id
1 'polypeptide(L)'
;MGKTLNVLYQSDNNYADLTGVSIASLYENNKHIENLNVYLLNDNIAEDNIARMYELAEQYGRHIEIVNTEHILKRLKELKVEPYKNTYTTYFKLFAINQLDLPTERLLQLDGDTIITQPLDELIDMDIDGYVCAASYASILNDYKKCVNIPLTDKYYNCGVLLINTAFWKEYQCEEKIVEHLTNERHRYFIVDQDIINVLFRDKIKYLNLKYNFNSGFYIYGIEGSIKIYGFKDEFFSSRELMEAAYKKPYIYHCMGAMTGRPWEEDSIHPQTELYDQYRANTPWKDYPKHVVRRSFMFRAQRKLYLLLPLSLYIPIHRLALKRYVNNMNRMVQRHE
;
A
#
# COMPACT_ATOMS: atom_id res chain seq x y z
N MET A 1 -2.50 -21.85 -22.56
CA MET A 1 -1.71 -20.63 -22.40
C MET A 1 -1.18 -20.61 -21.00
N GLY A 2 0.09 -20.25 -20.78
CA GLY A 2 0.67 -20.11 -19.44
C GLY A 2 -0.02 -18.99 -18.64
N LYS A 3 0.04 -19.09 -17.30
CA LYS A 3 -0.51 -18.05 -16.43
C LYS A 3 0.26 -16.74 -16.60
N THR A 4 -0.47 -15.62 -16.66
CA THR A 4 0.10 -14.27 -16.78
C THR A 4 -0.27 -13.44 -15.55
N LEU A 5 0.72 -12.85 -14.88
CA LEU A 5 0.56 -11.90 -13.78
C LEU A 5 1.29 -10.60 -14.11
N ASN A 6 0.55 -9.52 -14.28
CA ASN A 6 1.11 -8.18 -14.45
C ASN A 6 1.13 -7.48 -13.10
N VAL A 7 2.29 -6.95 -12.70
CA VAL A 7 2.48 -6.31 -11.40
C VAL A 7 3.03 -4.90 -11.60
N LEU A 8 2.37 -3.92 -10.99
CA LEU A 8 2.75 -2.51 -11.02
C LEU A 8 3.33 -2.09 -9.67
N TYR A 9 4.51 -1.51 -9.72
CA TYR A 9 5.12 -0.79 -8.61
C TYR A 9 5.31 0.69 -8.96
N GLN A 10 5.46 1.52 -7.94
CA GLN A 10 5.90 2.91 -8.08
C GLN A 10 6.96 3.18 -7.04
N SER A 11 8.03 3.89 -7.41
CA SER A 11 9.13 4.18 -6.49
C SER A 11 9.81 5.49 -6.84
N ASP A 12 10.24 6.20 -5.80
CA ASP A 12 11.30 7.20 -5.90
C ASP A 12 12.66 6.57 -5.53
N ASN A 13 13.72 7.38 -5.63
CA ASN A 13 15.06 6.88 -5.33
C ASN A 13 15.24 6.44 -3.86
N ASN A 14 14.50 7.02 -2.92
CA ASN A 14 14.62 6.68 -1.49
C ASN A 14 13.93 5.36 -1.14
N TYR A 15 13.03 4.89 -2.00
CA TYR A 15 12.28 3.65 -1.84
C TYR A 15 12.74 2.55 -2.81
N ALA A 16 13.76 2.80 -3.65
CA ALA A 16 14.20 1.84 -4.65
C ALA A 16 14.66 0.51 -4.05
N ASP A 17 15.46 0.54 -2.99
CA ASP A 17 15.92 -0.67 -2.28
C ASP A 17 14.76 -1.46 -1.67
N LEU A 18 13.77 -0.78 -1.07
CA LEU A 18 12.59 -1.41 -0.48
C LEU A 18 11.74 -2.08 -1.56
N THR A 19 11.49 -1.36 -2.65
CA THR A 19 10.76 -1.87 -3.81
C THR A 19 11.50 -3.08 -4.41
N GLY A 20 12.84 -3.04 -4.48
CA GLY A 20 13.67 -4.16 -4.90
C GLY A 20 13.48 -5.40 -4.03
N VAL A 21 13.39 -5.25 -2.71
CA VAL A 21 13.12 -6.37 -1.78
C VAL A 21 11.71 -6.92 -1.98
N SER A 22 10.72 -6.06 -2.20
CA SER A 22 9.35 -6.49 -2.53
C SER A 22 9.33 -7.31 -3.82
N ILE A 23 9.98 -6.83 -4.90
CA ILE A 23 10.09 -7.53 -6.19
C ILE A 23 10.83 -8.87 -6.02
N ALA A 24 11.92 -8.93 -5.24
CA ALA A 24 12.61 -10.18 -4.96
C ALA A 24 11.69 -11.20 -4.28
N SER A 25 10.90 -10.77 -3.30
CA SER A 25 9.92 -11.64 -2.63
C SER A 25 8.81 -12.11 -3.58
N LEU A 26 8.38 -11.25 -4.50
CA LEU A 26 7.42 -11.59 -5.55
C LEU A 26 7.98 -12.68 -6.47
N TYR A 27 9.17 -12.50 -7.00
CA TYR A 27 9.82 -13.45 -7.90
C TYR A 27 10.08 -14.79 -7.21
N GLU A 28 10.59 -14.77 -5.97
CA GLU A 28 10.91 -15.99 -5.20
C GLU A 28 9.68 -16.88 -5.02
N ASN A 29 8.53 -16.30 -4.68
CA ASN A 29 7.32 -17.07 -4.36
C ASN A 29 6.40 -17.33 -5.56
N ASN A 30 6.76 -16.83 -6.75
CA ASN A 30 5.97 -16.99 -7.97
C ASN A 30 6.81 -17.47 -9.17
N LYS A 31 7.86 -18.27 -8.93
CA LYS A 31 8.75 -18.82 -9.97
C LYS A 31 8.01 -19.65 -11.01
N HIS A 32 6.93 -20.32 -10.61
CA HIS A 32 6.09 -21.16 -11.45
C HIS A 32 5.18 -20.41 -12.42
N ILE A 33 4.97 -19.10 -12.20
CA ILE A 33 4.19 -18.26 -13.13
C ILE A 33 5.05 -17.98 -14.35
N GLU A 34 4.61 -18.45 -15.52
CA GLU A 34 5.37 -18.35 -16.77
C GLU A 34 5.58 -16.89 -17.18
N ASN A 35 4.51 -16.10 -17.25
CA ASN A 35 4.54 -14.72 -17.68
C ASN A 35 4.30 -13.77 -16.48
N LEU A 36 5.34 -13.54 -15.67
CA LEU A 36 5.32 -12.59 -14.59
C LEU A 36 6.00 -11.29 -15.06
N ASN A 37 5.20 -10.26 -15.32
CA ASN A 37 5.66 -8.97 -15.84
C ASN A 37 5.63 -7.93 -14.74
N VAL A 38 6.73 -7.23 -14.53
CA VAL A 38 6.82 -6.14 -13.55
C VAL A 38 7.00 -4.81 -14.26
N TYR A 39 6.14 -3.86 -13.97
CA TYR A 39 6.16 -2.47 -14.41
C TYR A 39 6.53 -1.59 -13.23
N LEU A 40 7.58 -0.78 -13.35
CA LEU A 40 8.03 0.12 -12.30
C LEU A 40 7.89 1.57 -12.75
N LEU A 41 6.93 2.30 -12.17
CA LEU A 41 6.77 3.74 -12.37
C LEU A 41 7.95 4.46 -11.72
N ASN A 42 8.76 5.11 -12.55
CA ASN A 42 10.02 5.72 -12.15
C ASN A 42 9.81 7.19 -11.74
N ASP A 43 9.92 7.49 -10.45
CA ASP A 43 9.98 8.87 -9.94
C ASP A 43 11.44 9.27 -9.63
N ASN A 44 12.20 9.56 -10.67
CA ASN A 44 13.60 10.00 -10.57
C ASN A 44 14.50 9.00 -9.78
N ILE A 45 14.33 7.71 -10.01
CA ILE A 45 15.23 6.68 -9.47
C ILE A 45 16.60 6.87 -10.13
N ALA A 46 17.66 6.90 -9.34
CA ALA A 46 19.03 7.05 -9.82
C ALA A 46 19.44 5.86 -10.71
N GLU A 47 20.30 6.13 -11.69
CA GLU A 47 20.73 5.14 -12.70
C GLU A 47 21.33 3.88 -12.08
N ASP A 48 22.08 4.02 -10.98
CA ASP A 48 22.64 2.89 -10.27
C ASP A 48 21.59 1.99 -9.60
N ASN A 49 20.48 2.58 -9.10
CA ASN A 49 19.35 1.82 -8.59
C ASN A 49 18.53 1.19 -9.72
N ILE A 50 18.40 1.85 -10.87
CA ILE A 50 17.79 1.25 -12.06
C ILE A 50 18.63 0.05 -12.54
N ALA A 51 19.96 0.17 -12.60
CA ALA A 51 20.84 -0.95 -12.93
C ALA A 51 20.68 -2.14 -11.99
N ARG A 52 20.53 -1.90 -10.69
CA ARG A 52 20.25 -2.95 -9.69
C ARG A 52 18.86 -3.58 -9.87
N MET A 53 17.85 -2.83 -10.33
CA MET A 53 16.55 -3.42 -10.66
C MET A 53 16.67 -4.41 -11.82
N TYR A 54 17.44 -4.08 -12.85
CA TYR A 54 17.70 -4.99 -13.96
C TYR A 54 18.52 -6.22 -13.53
N GLU A 55 19.59 -6.02 -12.72
CA GLU A 55 20.36 -7.10 -12.13
C GLU A 55 19.47 -8.06 -11.33
N LEU A 56 18.59 -7.52 -10.49
CA LEU A 56 17.62 -8.31 -9.74
C LEU A 56 16.71 -9.13 -10.65
N ALA A 57 16.17 -8.53 -11.70
CA ALA A 57 15.31 -9.25 -12.65
C ALA A 57 16.07 -10.37 -13.36
N GLU A 58 17.32 -10.12 -13.80
CA GLU A 58 18.18 -11.11 -14.46
C GLU A 58 18.47 -12.30 -13.55
N GLN A 59 18.73 -12.09 -12.25
CA GLN A 59 18.94 -13.16 -11.25
C GLN A 59 17.79 -14.17 -11.21
N TYR A 60 16.56 -13.72 -11.52
CA TYR A 60 15.36 -14.57 -11.56
C TYR A 60 14.94 -14.99 -12.99
N GLY A 61 15.74 -14.64 -14.03
CA GLY A 61 15.36 -14.84 -15.43
C GLY A 61 14.10 -14.09 -15.82
N ARG A 62 13.89 -12.90 -15.26
CA ARG A 62 12.71 -12.04 -15.45
C ARG A 62 13.11 -10.70 -16.08
N HIS A 63 12.10 -9.90 -16.38
CA HIS A 63 12.26 -8.55 -16.91
C HIS A 63 11.46 -7.56 -16.06
N ILE A 64 12.02 -6.34 -15.90
CA ILE A 64 11.32 -5.19 -15.31
C ILE A 64 11.23 -4.11 -16.38
N GLU A 65 10.03 -3.65 -16.65
CA GLU A 65 9.80 -2.48 -17.50
C GLU A 65 9.84 -1.22 -16.65
N ILE A 66 10.81 -0.34 -16.92
CA ILE A 66 10.90 0.97 -16.26
C ILE A 66 10.04 1.96 -17.04
N VAL A 67 8.95 2.40 -16.43
CA VAL A 67 7.96 3.28 -17.04
C VAL A 67 8.29 4.74 -16.75
N ASN A 68 8.47 5.56 -17.79
CA ASN A 68 8.66 7.00 -17.65
C ASN A 68 7.38 7.69 -17.16
N THR A 69 7.50 8.54 -16.15
CA THR A 69 6.37 9.22 -15.50
C THR A 69 6.41 10.74 -15.62
N GLU A 70 7.32 11.32 -16.40
CA GLU A 70 7.47 12.77 -16.57
C GLU A 70 6.17 13.45 -17.02
N HIS A 71 5.44 12.83 -17.93
CA HIS A 71 4.16 13.33 -18.42
C HIS A 71 3.08 13.31 -17.33
N ILE A 72 3.08 12.29 -16.43
CA ILE A 72 2.19 12.22 -15.26
C ILE A 72 2.53 13.35 -14.30
N LEU A 73 3.82 13.54 -14.00
CA LEU A 73 4.29 14.61 -13.12
C LEU A 73 3.91 15.99 -13.66
N LYS A 74 4.07 16.21 -14.98
CA LYS A 74 3.65 17.45 -15.64
C LYS A 74 2.14 17.67 -15.47
N ARG A 75 1.33 16.65 -15.72
CA ARG A 75 -0.13 16.70 -15.57
C ARG A 75 -0.56 17.04 -14.14
N LEU A 76 0.05 16.39 -13.12
CA LEU A 76 -0.23 16.68 -11.71
C LEU A 76 0.07 18.13 -11.34
N LYS A 77 1.17 18.69 -11.86
CA LYS A 77 1.52 20.12 -11.67
C LYS A 77 0.53 21.04 -12.37
N GLU A 78 0.08 20.71 -13.58
CA GLU A 78 -0.94 21.47 -14.31
C GLU A 78 -2.29 21.48 -13.56
N LEU A 79 -2.66 20.36 -12.95
CA LEU A 79 -3.83 20.23 -12.07
C LEU A 79 -3.64 20.90 -10.70
N LYS A 80 -2.44 21.45 -10.43
CA LYS A 80 -2.08 22.08 -9.14
C LYS A 80 -2.29 21.16 -7.93
N VAL A 81 -2.03 19.87 -8.11
CA VAL A 81 -2.06 18.88 -7.04
C VAL A 81 -0.90 19.17 -6.07
N GLU A 82 -1.17 19.19 -4.79
CA GLU A 82 -0.12 19.36 -3.77
C GLU A 82 0.66 18.05 -3.58
N PRO A 83 2.01 18.11 -3.48
CA PRO A 83 2.81 16.92 -3.24
C PRO A 83 2.51 16.31 -1.87
N TYR A 84 2.46 15.00 -1.79
CA TYR A 84 2.34 14.28 -0.53
C TYR A 84 3.73 13.97 0.02
N LYS A 85 4.04 14.48 1.24
CA LYS A 85 5.38 14.31 1.86
C LYS A 85 6.54 14.70 0.92
N ASN A 86 6.37 15.76 0.15
CA ASN A 86 7.33 16.30 -0.83
C ASN A 86 7.54 15.42 -2.08
N THR A 87 6.67 14.47 -2.39
CA THR A 87 6.72 13.66 -3.60
C THR A 87 5.35 13.55 -4.27
N TYR A 88 5.34 13.25 -5.57
CA TYR A 88 4.13 12.95 -6.34
C TYR A 88 3.98 11.44 -6.61
N THR A 89 4.96 10.63 -6.23
CA THR A 89 5.02 9.19 -6.52
C THR A 89 3.69 8.47 -6.22
N THR A 90 3.08 8.79 -5.07
CA THR A 90 1.85 8.15 -4.60
C THR A 90 0.67 8.32 -5.59
N TYR A 91 0.66 9.39 -6.38
CA TYR A 91 -0.39 9.65 -7.37
C TYR A 91 -0.17 8.91 -8.70
N PHE A 92 1.05 8.46 -9.01
CA PHE A 92 1.39 7.98 -10.35
C PHE A 92 0.53 6.80 -10.79
N LYS A 93 0.21 5.86 -9.90
CA LYS A 93 -0.66 4.72 -10.20
C LYS A 93 -2.05 5.13 -10.70
N LEU A 94 -2.55 6.31 -10.30
CA LEU A 94 -3.88 6.81 -10.71
C LEU A 94 -3.92 7.21 -12.19
N PHE A 95 -2.78 7.53 -12.79
CA PHE A 95 -2.63 8.08 -14.15
C PHE A 95 -1.84 7.17 -15.09
N ALA A 96 -1.25 6.08 -14.58
CA ALA A 96 -0.42 5.20 -15.38
C ALA A 96 -1.22 4.09 -16.09
N ILE A 97 -2.36 3.66 -15.52
CA ILE A 97 -3.08 2.45 -15.94
C ILE A 97 -3.50 2.49 -17.41
N ASN A 98 -3.95 3.67 -17.91
CA ASN A 98 -4.41 3.83 -19.27
C ASN A 98 -3.28 3.74 -20.31
N GLN A 99 -2.03 3.88 -19.89
CA GLN A 99 -0.85 3.98 -20.75
C GLN A 99 -0.05 2.67 -20.83
N LEU A 100 -0.32 1.75 -19.90
CA LEU A 100 0.36 0.47 -19.88
C LEU A 100 -0.20 -0.42 -20.99
N ASP A 101 0.72 -0.99 -21.80
CA ASP A 101 0.41 -2.04 -22.77
C ASP A 101 0.51 -3.40 -22.06
N LEU A 102 -0.61 -3.91 -21.62
CA LEU A 102 -0.68 -5.11 -20.79
C LEU A 102 -1.18 -6.30 -21.62
N PRO A 103 -0.55 -7.47 -21.48
CA PRO A 103 -1.00 -8.69 -22.19
C PRO A 103 -2.35 -9.23 -21.68
N THR A 104 -2.81 -8.77 -20.52
CA THR A 104 -4.12 -9.13 -19.95
C THR A 104 -4.74 -7.93 -19.24
N GLU A 105 -6.07 -7.99 -18.99
CA GLU A 105 -6.82 -6.91 -18.35
C GLU A 105 -6.72 -6.91 -16.81
N ARG A 106 -5.82 -7.70 -16.24
CA ARG A 106 -5.57 -7.79 -14.80
C ARG A 106 -4.21 -7.18 -14.47
N LEU A 107 -4.20 -6.24 -13.53
CA LEU A 107 -3.00 -5.58 -13.04
C LEU A 107 -2.99 -5.60 -11.51
N LEU A 108 -2.00 -6.24 -10.92
CA LEU A 108 -1.78 -6.21 -9.47
C LEU A 108 -0.87 -5.02 -9.13
N GLN A 109 -1.41 -3.97 -8.54
CA GLN A 109 -0.60 -2.88 -8.00
C GLN A 109 -0.16 -3.22 -6.57
N LEU A 110 1.12 -3.05 -6.29
CA LEU A 110 1.74 -3.27 -4.98
C LEU A 110 2.53 -2.03 -4.56
N ASP A 111 2.38 -1.62 -3.29
CA ASP A 111 3.28 -0.65 -2.70
C ASP A 111 4.66 -1.29 -2.43
N GLY A 112 5.74 -0.51 -2.53
CA GLY A 112 7.11 -0.99 -2.37
C GLY A 112 7.45 -1.51 -0.97
N ASP A 113 6.60 -1.23 0.03
CA ASP A 113 6.74 -1.72 1.40
C ASP A 113 5.94 -3.02 1.68
N THR A 114 5.72 -3.83 0.65
CA THR A 114 5.10 -5.15 0.75
C THR A 114 6.13 -6.28 0.70
N ILE A 115 5.81 -7.41 1.32
CA ILE A 115 6.59 -8.66 1.24
C ILE A 115 5.64 -9.78 0.84
N ILE A 116 5.89 -10.39 -0.31
CA ILE A 116 5.12 -11.51 -0.83
C ILE A 116 5.70 -12.81 -0.29
N THR A 117 4.87 -13.69 0.29
CA THR A 117 5.32 -14.90 0.96
C THR A 117 4.63 -16.17 0.47
N GLN A 118 3.67 -16.04 -0.42
CA GLN A 118 2.88 -17.15 -0.97
C GLN A 118 2.63 -16.93 -2.46
N PRO A 119 2.31 -18.02 -3.20
CA PRO A 119 1.85 -17.94 -4.58
C PRO A 119 0.61 -17.05 -4.74
N LEU A 120 0.57 -16.28 -5.83
CA LEU A 120 -0.50 -15.32 -6.11
C LEU A 120 -1.47 -15.79 -7.22
N ASP A 121 -1.49 -17.08 -7.52
CA ASP A 121 -2.32 -17.67 -8.59
C ASP A 121 -3.80 -17.32 -8.47
N GLU A 122 -4.34 -17.31 -7.23
CA GLU A 122 -5.75 -16.99 -6.99
C GLU A 122 -6.12 -15.57 -7.47
N LEU A 123 -5.15 -14.63 -7.51
CA LEU A 123 -5.40 -13.27 -7.98
C LEU A 123 -5.50 -13.19 -9.50
N ILE A 124 -4.82 -14.09 -10.22
CA ILE A 124 -4.89 -14.16 -11.69
C ILE A 124 -6.32 -14.53 -12.11
N ASP A 125 -6.90 -15.51 -11.42
CA ASP A 125 -8.19 -16.10 -11.75
C ASP A 125 -9.38 -15.43 -11.02
N MET A 126 -9.11 -14.44 -10.16
CA MET A 126 -10.15 -13.76 -9.39
C MET A 126 -11.10 -13.00 -10.30
N ASP A 127 -12.40 -13.32 -10.22
CA ASP A 127 -13.43 -12.54 -10.88
C ASP A 127 -13.57 -11.16 -10.22
N ILE A 128 -13.34 -10.09 -11.00
CA ILE A 128 -13.55 -8.68 -10.62
C ILE A 128 -14.33 -7.93 -11.69
N ASP A 129 -15.19 -8.62 -12.44
CA ASP A 129 -16.00 -8.00 -13.47
C ASP A 129 -17.02 -7.03 -12.86
N GLY A 130 -17.19 -5.87 -13.48
CA GLY A 130 -18.03 -4.79 -12.98
C GLY A 130 -17.45 -4.00 -11.79
N TYR A 131 -16.20 -4.31 -11.39
CA TYR A 131 -15.46 -3.56 -10.37
C TYR A 131 -14.22 -2.89 -10.97
N VAL A 132 -13.89 -1.71 -10.46
CA VAL A 132 -12.68 -0.96 -10.82
C VAL A 132 -11.44 -1.71 -10.32
N CYS A 133 -11.53 -2.21 -9.10
CA CYS A 133 -10.49 -3.02 -8.50
C CYS A 133 -11.04 -3.90 -7.36
N ALA A 134 -10.19 -4.80 -6.86
CA ALA A 134 -10.39 -5.44 -5.57
C ALA A 134 -9.35 -4.93 -4.57
N ALA A 135 -9.77 -4.67 -3.33
CA ALA A 135 -8.92 -4.17 -2.25
C ALA A 135 -9.37 -4.69 -0.87
N SER A 136 -8.44 -4.78 0.08
CA SER A 136 -8.75 -5.12 1.48
C SER A 136 -9.18 -3.89 2.26
N TYR A 137 -9.95 -4.08 3.34
CA TYR A 137 -10.35 -2.95 4.19
C TYR A 137 -9.14 -2.31 4.88
N ALA A 138 -9.19 -0.98 5.01
CA ALA A 138 -8.15 -0.22 5.68
C ALA A 138 -8.28 -0.26 7.21
N SER A 139 -7.13 -0.36 7.89
CA SER A 139 -7.04 -0.23 9.36
C SER A 139 -7.06 1.25 9.78
N ILE A 140 -8.23 1.88 9.72
CA ILE A 140 -8.45 3.28 10.10
C ILE A 140 -9.54 3.37 11.18
N LEU A 141 -9.53 4.46 11.96
CA LEU A 141 -10.68 4.80 12.79
C LEU A 141 -11.86 5.19 11.89
N ASN A 142 -13.08 4.74 12.25
CA ASN A 142 -14.28 5.06 11.47
C ASN A 142 -14.49 6.57 11.32
N ASP A 143 -14.16 7.36 12.35
CA ASP A 143 -14.24 8.83 12.32
C ASP A 143 -13.32 9.48 11.28
N TYR A 144 -12.30 8.78 10.75
CA TYR A 144 -11.46 9.28 9.66
C TYR A 144 -12.26 9.55 8.38
N LYS A 145 -13.31 8.78 8.13
CA LYS A 145 -14.18 8.95 6.95
C LYS A 145 -14.81 10.35 6.88
N LYS A 146 -14.99 11.01 8.04
CA LYS A 146 -15.45 12.41 8.10
C LYS A 146 -14.45 13.36 7.45
N CYS A 147 -13.15 13.07 7.51
CA CYS A 147 -12.11 13.90 6.89
C CYS A 147 -12.22 13.92 5.36
N VAL A 148 -12.90 12.95 4.76
CA VAL A 148 -12.99 12.75 3.31
C VAL A 148 -14.44 12.65 2.83
N ASN A 149 -15.38 13.13 3.64
CA ASN A 149 -16.82 13.17 3.32
C ASN A 149 -17.42 11.81 2.92
N ILE A 150 -16.89 10.70 3.48
CA ILE A 150 -17.44 9.36 3.29
C ILE A 150 -18.39 9.03 4.45
N PRO A 151 -19.63 8.53 4.18
CA PRO A 151 -20.55 8.10 5.23
C PRO A 151 -19.94 7.08 6.16
N LEU A 152 -20.23 7.18 7.48
CA LEU A 152 -19.67 6.26 8.49
C LEU A 152 -20.09 4.81 8.30
N THR A 153 -21.19 4.58 7.59
CA THR A 153 -21.72 3.24 7.23
C THR A 153 -20.97 2.60 6.06
N ASP A 154 -20.32 3.42 5.22
CA ASP A 154 -19.67 2.92 4.01
C ASP A 154 -18.34 2.24 4.34
N LYS A 155 -17.88 1.41 3.43
CA LYS A 155 -16.57 0.76 3.51
C LYS A 155 -15.45 1.73 3.14
N TYR A 156 -14.25 1.46 3.61
CA TYR A 156 -13.05 2.20 3.26
C TYR A 156 -11.88 1.23 3.09
N TYR A 157 -11.24 1.26 1.94
CA TYR A 157 -10.27 0.26 1.50
C TYR A 157 -8.85 0.78 1.56
N ASN A 158 -7.89 -0.11 1.79
CA ASN A 158 -6.47 0.18 1.70
C ASN A 158 -5.97 -0.01 0.28
N CYS A 159 -5.20 0.95 -0.25
CA CYS A 159 -4.73 0.96 -1.62
C CYS A 159 -3.25 0.56 -1.80
N GLY A 160 -2.64 -0.07 -0.80
CA GLY A 160 -1.28 -0.61 -0.93
C GLY A 160 -1.20 -1.93 -1.69
N VAL A 161 -2.35 -2.62 -1.85
CA VAL A 161 -2.51 -3.79 -2.71
C VAL A 161 -3.85 -3.66 -3.43
N LEU A 162 -3.81 -3.50 -4.75
CA LEU A 162 -4.99 -3.40 -5.60
C LEU A 162 -4.91 -4.41 -6.74
N LEU A 163 -5.92 -5.24 -6.89
CA LEU A 163 -6.11 -6.01 -8.12
C LEU A 163 -7.04 -5.20 -9.04
N ILE A 164 -6.50 -4.62 -10.09
CA ILE A 164 -7.19 -3.66 -10.96
C ILE A 164 -7.73 -4.36 -12.20
N ASN A 165 -8.98 -4.06 -12.55
CA ASN A 165 -9.58 -4.41 -13.84
C ASN A 165 -9.33 -3.25 -14.82
N THR A 166 -8.30 -3.38 -15.64
CA THR A 166 -7.86 -2.27 -16.51
C THR A 166 -8.85 -1.99 -17.65
N ALA A 167 -9.60 -2.98 -18.10
CA ALA A 167 -10.68 -2.78 -19.07
C ALA A 167 -11.81 -1.94 -18.44
N PHE A 168 -12.29 -2.36 -17.26
CA PHE A 168 -13.35 -1.63 -16.57
C PHE A 168 -12.86 -0.25 -16.07
N TRP A 169 -11.57 -0.09 -15.72
CA TRP A 169 -10.98 1.21 -15.41
C TRP A 169 -11.15 2.20 -16.55
N LYS A 170 -10.84 1.76 -17.78
CA LYS A 170 -11.00 2.56 -19.01
C LYS A 170 -12.47 2.80 -19.34
N GLU A 171 -13.30 1.75 -19.33
CA GLU A 171 -14.75 1.82 -19.62
C GLU A 171 -15.46 2.78 -18.64
N TYR A 172 -15.13 2.69 -17.34
CA TYR A 172 -15.72 3.52 -16.31
C TYR A 172 -15.13 4.94 -16.26
N GLN A 173 -14.16 5.25 -17.15
CA GLN A 173 -13.49 6.56 -17.25
C GLN A 173 -12.89 7.01 -15.92
N CYS A 174 -12.16 6.11 -15.24
CA CYS A 174 -11.66 6.37 -13.89
C CYS A 174 -10.67 7.53 -13.86
N GLU A 175 -9.75 7.62 -14.82
CA GLU A 175 -8.76 8.70 -14.88
C GLU A 175 -9.42 10.05 -15.13
N GLU A 176 -10.41 10.13 -16.02
CA GLU A 176 -11.19 11.34 -16.30
C GLU A 176 -11.92 11.82 -15.06
N LYS A 177 -12.56 10.91 -14.32
CA LYS A 177 -13.23 11.23 -13.04
C LYS A 177 -12.25 11.71 -11.98
N ILE A 178 -11.04 11.14 -11.92
CA ILE A 178 -9.99 11.61 -11.02
C ILE A 178 -9.56 13.04 -11.40
N VAL A 179 -9.33 13.30 -12.68
CA VAL A 179 -8.98 14.64 -13.20
C VAL A 179 -10.07 15.66 -12.88
N GLU A 180 -11.33 15.33 -13.19
CA GLU A 180 -12.47 16.19 -12.89
C GLU A 180 -12.55 16.50 -11.40
N HIS A 181 -12.41 15.50 -10.55
CA HIS A 181 -12.42 15.65 -9.10
C HIS A 181 -11.29 16.54 -8.61
N LEU A 182 -10.04 16.30 -9.03
CA LEU A 182 -8.87 17.10 -8.64
C LEU A 182 -8.93 18.55 -9.16
N THR A 183 -9.67 18.78 -10.25
CA THR A 183 -9.87 20.12 -10.82
C THR A 183 -10.92 20.91 -10.06
N ASN A 184 -12.03 20.26 -9.69
CA ASN A 184 -13.21 20.93 -9.13
C ASN A 184 -13.18 20.99 -7.60
N GLU A 185 -12.55 20.02 -6.95
CA GLU A 185 -12.51 19.94 -5.50
C GLU A 185 -11.10 20.18 -4.95
N ARG A 186 -10.95 21.25 -4.16
CA ARG A 186 -9.71 21.55 -3.44
C ARG A 186 -9.70 20.89 -2.06
N HIS A 187 -10.17 19.64 -2.00
CA HIS A 187 -10.21 18.91 -0.75
C HIS A 187 -8.79 18.48 -0.33
N ARG A 188 -8.49 18.62 0.96
CA ARG A 188 -7.21 18.19 1.52
C ARG A 188 -7.26 16.72 1.91
N TYR A 189 -6.65 15.87 1.11
CA TYR A 189 -6.47 14.45 1.42
C TYR A 189 -5.26 14.21 2.32
N PHE A 190 -5.39 13.25 3.26
CA PHE A 190 -4.31 12.87 4.19
C PHE A 190 -3.63 11.57 3.79
N ILE A 191 -4.33 10.69 3.05
CA ILE A 191 -3.82 9.45 2.46
C ILE A 191 -4.19 9.47 0.97
N VAL A 192 -3.58 10.38 0.26
CA VAL A 192 -4.00 10.98 -1.01
C VAL A 192 -4.58 10.05 -2.07
N ASP A 193 -3.84 9.06 -2.59
CA ASP A 193 -4.32 8.11 -3.59
C ASP A 193 -5.44 7.21 -3.04
N GLN A 194 -5.27 6.77 -1.80
CA GLN A 194 -6.25 5.94 -1.10
C GLN A 194 -7.54 6.72 -0.86
N ASP A 195 -7.47 7.98 -0.42
CA ASP A 195 -8.65 8.82 -0.21
C ASP A 195 -9.40 9.04 -1.53
N ILE A 196 -8.70 9.38 -2.61
CA ILE A 196 -9.29 9.62 -3.94
C ILE A 196 -10.01 8.37 -4.46
N ILE A 197 -9.37 7.20 -4.39
CA ILE A 197 -9.97 5.93 -4.83
C ILE A 197 -11.24 5.62 -4.01
N ASN A 198 -11.20 5.82 -2.70
CA ASN A 198 -12.34 5.56 -1.84
C ASN A 198 -13.48 6.57 -2.03
N VAL A 199 -13.18 7.84 -2.21
CA VAL A 199 -14.18 8.87 -2.46
C VAL A 199 -14.91 8.60 -3.77
N LEU A 200 -14.18 8.29 -4.84
CA LEU A 200 -14.75 8.16 -6.19
C LEU A 200 -15.32 6.77 -6.51
N PHE A 201 -14.70 5.71 -5.98
CA PHE A 201 -14.94 4.38 -6.49
C PHE A 201 -15.33 3.33 -5.43
N ARG A 202 -15.52 3.68 -4.14
CA ARG A 202 -15.80 2.70 -3.06
C ARG A 202 -16.93 1.72 -3.38
N ASP A 203 -17.95 2.15 -4.12
CA ASP A 203 -19.09 1.30 -4.53
C ASP A 203 -18.73 0.35 -5.70
N LYS A 204 -17.58 0.55 -6.31
CA LYS A 204 -17.00 -0.23 -7.41
C LYS A 204 -15.70 -0.94 -6.98
N ILE A 205 -15.47 -1.11 -5.68
CA ILE A 205 -14.36 -1.88 -5.14
C ILE A 205 -14.88 -3.20 -4.61
N LYS A 206 -14.36 -4.32 -5.13
CA LYS A 206 -14.62 -5.66 -4.61
C LYS A 206 -13.76 -5.91 -3.37
N TYR A 207 -14.30 -6.58 -2.37
CA TYR A 207 -13.51 -6.97 -1.21
C TYR A 207 -12.45 -8.00 -1.59
N LEU A 208 -11.19 -7.69 -1.27
CA LEU A 208 -10.05 -8.59 -1.35
C LEU A 208 -9.75 -9.16 0.04
N ASN A 209 -9.57 -10.47 0.14
CA ASN A 209 -9.27 -11.12 1.42
C ASN A 209 -8.03 -10.49 2.08
N LEU A 210 -8.11 -10.31 3.39
CA LEU A 210 -7.06 -9.67 4.20
C LEU A 210 -5.68 -10.34 4.05
N LYS A 211 -5.62 -11.66 3.74
CA LYS A 211 -4.35 -12.37 3.49
C LYS A 211 -3.48 -11.73 2.41
N TYR A 212 -4.09 -10.97 1.48
CA TYR A 212 -3.38 -10.27 0.40
C TYR A 212 -2.94 -8.84 0.75
N ASN A 213 -3.33 -8.32 1.92
CA ASN A 213 -2.88 -7.01 2.40
C ASN A 213 -2.86 -7.00 3.93
N PHE A 214 -2.03 -7.88 4.50
CA PHE A 214 -1.96 -8.08 5.93
C PHE A 214 -0.99 -7.10 6.57
N ASN A 215 -1.54 -6.03 7.15
CA ASN A 215 -0.74 -4.90 7.63
C ASN A 215 -0.13 -5.13 9.02
N SER A 216 0.90 -4.33 9.32
CA SER A 216 1.70 -4.40 10.55
C SER A 216 0.89 -4.32 11.84
N GLY A 217 -0.25 -3.61 11.84
CA GLY A 217 -1.08 -3.45 13.04
C GLY A 217 -1.54 -4.78 13.62
N PHE A 218 -1.87 -5.76 12.76
CA PHE A 218 -2.31 -7.08 13.20
C PHE A 218 -1.21 -7.87 13.91
N TYR A 219 0.07 -7.72 13.50
CA TYR A 219 1.19 -8.37 14.18
C TYR A 219 1.58 -7.69 15.47
N ILE A 220 1.49 -6.36 15.51
CA ILE A 220 1.93 -5.56 16.65
C ILE A 220 0.92 -5.62 17.78
N TYR A 221 -0.37 -5.60 17.47
CA TYR A 221 -1.44 -5.53 18.45
C TYR A 221 -2.27 -6.81 18.56
N GLY A 222 -2.02 -7.78 17.68
CA GLY A 222 -2.88 -8.94 17.50
C GLY A 222 -4.24 -8.59 16.89
N ILE A 223 -5.03 -9.59 16.55
CA ILE A 223 -6.37 -9.41 15.98
C ILE A 223 -7.27 -8.64 16.95
N GLU A 224 -7.36 -9.09 18.21
CA GLU A 224 -8.18 -8.45 19.24
C GLU A 224 -7.76 -7.02 19.55
N GLY A 225 -6.44 -6.76 19.57
CA GLY A 225 -5.90 -5.42 19.77
C GLY A 225 -6.27 -4.49 18.61
N SER A 226 -6.14 -4.96 17.40
CA SER A 226 -6.51 -4.20 16.20
C SER A 226 -8.01 -3.90 16.15
N ILE A 227 -8.86 -4.88 16.47
CA ILE A 227 -10.31 -4.67 16.60
C ILE A 227 -10.60 -3.58 17.64
N LYS A 228 -9.95 -3.64 18.80
CA LYS A 228 -10.15 -2.63 19.86
C LYS A 228 -9.64 -1.24 19.46
N ILE A 229 -8.50 -1.15 18.78
CA ILE A 229 -7.92 0.15 18.35
C ILE A 229 -8.82 0.82 17.33
N TYR A 230 -9.13 0.12 16.24
CA TYR A 230 -9.82 0.71 15.10
C TYR A 230 -11.35 0.69 15.24
N GLY A 231 -11.89 -0.14 16.14
CA GLY A 231 -13.33 -0.25 16.37
C GLY A 231 -14.04 -0.98 15.25
N PHE A 232 -13.37 -1.96 14.65
CA PHE A 232 -13.94 -2.80 13.63
C PHE A 232 -15.17 -3.53 14.14
N LYS A 233 -16.24 -3.49 13.38
CA LYS A 233 -17.41 -4.33 13.56
C LYS A 233 -17.29 -5.54 12.64
N ASP A 234 -17.89 -6.67 13.01
CA ASP A 234 -17.82 -7.92 12.25
C ASP A 234 -18.26 -7.76 10.78
N GLU A 235 -19.17 -6.83 10.52
CA GLU A 235 -19.63 -6.47 9.16
C GLU A 235 -18.59 -5.81 8.26
N PHE A 236 -17.50 -5.25 8.83
CA PHE A 236 -16.40 -4.60 8.08
C PHE A 236 -15.22 -5.52 7.84
N PHE A 237 -15.15 -6.64 8.54
CA PHE A 237 -14.14 -7.66 8.33
C PHE A 237 -14.83 -8.94 7.88
N SER A 238 -14.18 -9.62 6.98
CA SER A 238 -14.42 -11.04 6.76
C SER A 238 -14.56 -11.75 8.11
N SER A 239 -15.24 -12.87 8.16
CA SER A 239 -15.43 -13.64 9.38
C SER A 239 -14.15 -13.72 10.21
N ARG A 240 -14.25 -13.83 11.52
CA ARG A 240 -13.09 -14.00 12.43
C ARG A 240 -12.18 -15.13 11.96
N GLU A 241 -12.74 -16.20 11.45
CA GLU A 241 -12.02 -17.35 10.89
C GLU A 241 -11.10 -16.97 9.73
N LEU A 242 -11.57 -16.10 8.82
CA LEU A 242 -10.77 -15.59 7.71
C LEU A 242 -9.64 -14.67 8.19
N MET A 243 -9.87 -13.87 9.24
CA MET A 243 -8.83 -13.06 9.86
C MET A 243 -7.77 -13.93 10.53
N GLU A 244 -8.17 -14.97 11.27
CA GLU A 244 -7.26 -15.91 11.91
C GLU A 244 -6.46 -16.72 10.89
N ALA A 245 -7.09 -17.12 9.79
CA ALA A 245 -6.42 -17.79 8.68
C ALA A 245 -5.39 -16.85 8.01
N ALA A 246 -5.76 -15.59 7.76
CA ALA A 246 -4.86 -14.58 7.23
C ALA A 246 -3.69 -14.28 8.19
N TYR A 247 -3.93 -14.27 9.50
CA TYR A 247 -2.89 -14.07 10.52
C TYR A 247 -1.87 -15.23 10.53
N LYS A 248 -2.34 -16.46 10.39
CA LYS A 248 -1.47 -17.66 10.38
C LYS A 248 -0.64 -17.77 9.12
N LYS A 249 -1.19 -17.37 7.98
CA LYS A 249 -0.55 -17.51 6.67
C LYS A 249 -0.90 -16.34 5.75
N PRO A 250 -0.34 -15.15 5.99
CA PRO A 250 -0.51 -14.03 5.07
C PRO A 250 0.18 -14.32 3.74
N TYR A 251 -0.42 -13.85 2.65
CA TYR A 251 0.17 -13.97 1.31
C TYR A 251 1.02 -12.75 0.99
N ILE A 252 0.56 -11.57 1.41
CA ILE A 252 1.27 -10.32 1.26
C ILE A 252 1.26 -9.60 2.61
N TYR A 253 2.44 -9.38 3.18
CA TYR A 253 2.65 -8.49 4.32
C TYR A 253 2.77 -7.05 3.81
N HIS A 254 2.05 -6.12 4.42
CA HIS A 254 2.20 -4.70 4.16
C HIS A 254 2.86 -4.04 5.38
N CYS A 255 4.14 -3.69 5.25
CA CYS A 255 4.98 -3.21 6.34
C CYS A 255 4.76 -1.72 6.64
N MET A 256 3.53 -1.37 6.96
CA MET A 256 3.14 0.00 7.30
C MET A 256 3.87 0.50 8.55
N GLY A 257 4.06 1.82 8.63
CA GLY A 257 4.70 2.45 9.77
C GLY A 257 3.92 2.26 11.07
N ALA A 258 4.65 1.92 12.16
CA ALA A 258 4.10 1.69 13.48
C ALA A 258 5.11 2.06 14.58
N MET A 259 4.73 1.90 15.86
CA MET A 259 5.63 2.17 16.99
C MET A 259 6.86 1.27 17.01
N THR A 260 6.80 0.13 16.35
CA THR A 260 7.95 -0.78 16.18
C THR A 260 8.99 -0.29 15.19
N GLY A 261 8.70 0.73 14.40
CA GLY A 261 9.46 1.07 13.20
C GLY A 261 9.05 0.19 12.03
N ARG A 262 9.79 0.29 10.93
CA ARG A 262 9.61 -0.53 9.72
C ARG A 262 10.79 -1.49 9.58
N PRO A 263 10.64 -2.64 8.92
CA PRO A 263 11.69 -3.69 8.86
C PRO A 263 13.08 -3.20 8.41
N TRP A 264 13.14 -2.25 7.50
CA TRP A 264 14.37 -1.70 6.92
C TRP A 264 15.01 -0.57 7.72
N GLU A 265 14.40 -0.14 8.81
CA GLU A 265 14.94 0.92 9.65
C GLU A 265 15.96 0.35 10.67
N GLU A 266 17.02 1.12 10.97
CA GLU A 266 18.11 0.68 11.86
C GLU A 266 17.61 0.36 13.27
N ASP A 267 16.68 1.18 13.79
CA ASP A 267 16.12 1.03 15.15
C ASP A 267 14.85 0.16 15.17
N SER A 268 14.62 -0.64 14.13
CA SER A 268 13.41 -1.46 14.01
C SER A 268 13.35 -2.58 15.03
N ILE A 269 12.17 -2.73 15.63
CA ILE A 269 11.76 -3.92 16.39
C ILE A 269 10.50 -4.53 15.74
N HIS A 270 10.35 -4.31 14.44
CA HIS A 270 9.19 -4.82 13.69
C HIS A 270 9.23 -6.35 13.61
N PRO A 271 8.12 -7.05 13.83
CA PRO A 271 8.10 -8.53 13.81
C PRO A 271 8.55 -9.16 12.50
N GLN A 272 8.47 -8.43 11.38
CA GLN A 272 8.89 -8.91 10.06
C GLN A 272 10.30 -8.48 9.65
N THR A 273 11.11 -7.95 10.58
CA THR A 273 12.49 -7.51 10.27
C THR A 273 13.34 -8.68 9.76
N GLU A 274 13.29 -9.83 10.42
CA GLU A 274 14.04 -11.03 9.99
C GLU A 274 13.60 -11.52 8.62
N LEU A 275 12.29 -11.59 8.36
CA LEU A 275 11.73 -11.98 7.06
C LEU A 275 12.16 -11.01 5.96
N TYR A 276 12.11 -9.70 6.23
CA TYR A 276 12.60 -8.69 5.30
C TYR A 276 14.09 -8.88 4.99
N ASP A 277 14.93 -9.07 6.02
CA ASP A 277 16.37 -9.25 5.87
C ASP A 277 16.72 -10.53 5.08
N GLN A 278 15.93 -11.60 5.20
CA GLN A 278 16.07 -12.83 4.41
C GLN A 278 15.88 -12.56 2.90
N TYR A 279 14.84 -11.82 2.50
CA TYR A 279 14.66 -11.45 1.09
C TYR A 279 15.71 -10.45 0.63
N ARG A 280 16.05 -9.44 1.46
CA ARG A 280 17.06 -8.45 1.15
C ARG A 280 18.42 -9.08 0.87
N ALA A 281 18.81 -10.13 1.57
CA ALA A 281 20.06 -10.85 1.38
C ALA A 281 20.24 -11.41 -0.05
N ASN A 282 19.14 -11.60 -0.78
CA ASN A 282 19.12 -12.08 -2.15
C ASN A 282 18.95 -10.95 -3.19
N THR A 283 19.19 -9.69 -2.80
CA THR A 283 19.07 -8.53 -3.69
C THR A 283 20.41 -7.82 -3.89
N PRO A 284 20.55 -7.03 -4.95
CA PRO A 284 21.72 -6.16 -5.13
C PRO A 284 21.92 -5.10 -4.03
N TRP A 285 20.93 -4.91 -3.13
CA TRP A 285 21.00 -3.99 -1.97
C TRP A 285 21.36 -4.69 -0.65
N LYS A 286 21.79 -5.96 -0.67
CA LYS A 286 22.11 -6.74 0.54
C LYS A 286 23.08 -6.03 1.48
N ASP A 287 24.05 -5.31 0.93
CA ASP A 287 25.12 -4.62 1.68
C ASP A 287 24.79 -3.15 2.01
N TYR A 288 23.61 -2.65 1.62
CA TYR A 288 23.21 -1.28 1.93
C TYR A 288 22.97 -1.12 3.44
N PRO A 289 23.30 0.05 4.02
CA PRO A 289 22.95 0.32 5.41
C PRO A 289 21.41 0.36 5.56
N LYS A 290 20.92 -0.01 6.73
CA LYS A 290 19.52 0.21 7.07
C LYS A 290 19.23 1.70 7.17
N HIS A 291 18.00 2.09 6.91
CA HIS A 291 17.58 3.48 6.91
C HIS A 291 17.61 4.08 8.31
N VAL A 292 18.32 5.18 8.47
CA VAL A 292 18.38 5.94 9.72
C VAL A 292 17.21 6.93 9.77
N VAL A 293 16.32 6.79 10.75
CA VAL A 293 15.14 7.64 10.90
C VAL A 293 15.23 8.49 12.17
N ARG A 294 15.18 9.80 12.02
CA ARG A 294 15.09 10.71 13.18
C ARG A 294 13.69 10.64 13.79
N ARG A 295 13.59 10.03 14.98
CA ARG A 295 12.32 9.92 15.69
C ARG A 295 12.01 11.18 16.49
N SER A 296 10.78 11.68 16.38
CA SER A 296 10.29 12.78 17.23
C SER A 296 10.28 12.35 18.70
N PHE A 297 10.30 13.33 19.61
CA PHE A 297 10.17 13.06 21.05
C PHE A 297 8.86 12.29 21.35
N MET A 298 7.75 12.69 20.73
CA MET A 298 6.45 12.05 20.91
C MET A 298 6.49 10.58 20.46
N PHE A 299 7.10 10.29 19.32
CA PHE A 299 7.26 8.91 18.85
C PHE A 299 8.06 8.08 19.87
N ARG A 300 9.19 8.60 20.36
CA ARG A 300 10.03 7.90 21.34
C ARG A 300 9.28 7.64 22.65
N ALA A 301 8.49 8.61 23.12
CA ALA A 301 7.66 8.47 24.31
C ALA A 301 6.58 7.37 24.12
N GLN A 302 5.86 7.39 23.01
CA GLN A 302 4.87 6.37 22.67
C GLN A 302 5.47 4.97 22.52
N ARG A 303 6.64 4.87 21.87
CA ARG A 303 7.39 3.61 21.72
C ARG A 303 7.83 3.07 23.08
N LYS A 304 8.31 3.95 23.98
CA LYS A 304 8.66 3.56 25.35
C LYS A 304 7.45 3.03 26.11
N LEU A 305 6.29 3.68 25.99
CA LEU A 305 5.04 3.18 26.59
C LEU A 305 4.64 1.81 26.01
N TYR A 306 4.75 1.64 24.67
CA TYR A 306 4.49 0.36 24.02
C TYR A 306 5.38 -0.77 24.55
N LEU A 307 6.68 -0.49 24.80
CA LEU A 307 7.63 -1.48 25.29
C LEU A 307 7.49 -1.81 26.78
N LEU A 308 7.01 -0.87 27.59
CA LEU A 308 6.92 -1.01 29.04
C LEU A 308 5.55 -1.52 29.52
N LEU A 309 4.49 -1.29 28.78
CA LEU A 309 3.13 -1.63 29.20
C LEU A 309 2.66 -2.93 28.56
N PRO A 310 1.93 -3.78 29.29
CA PRO A 310 1.14 -4.84 28.67
C PRO A 310 0.19 -4.26 27.62
N LEU A 311 -0.01 -4.99 26.51
CA LEU A 311 -0.89 -4.52 25.42
C LEU A 311 -2.29 -4.14 25.89
N SER A 312 -2.82 -4.81 26.92
CA SER A 312 -4.12 -4.49 27.50
C SER A 312 -4.23 -3.07 28.08
N LEU A 313 -3.12 -2.50 28.56
CA LEU A 313 -3.02 -1.12 29.05
C LEU A 313 -2.60 -0.15 27.94
N TYR A 314 -1.75 -0.58 27.04
CA TYR A 314 -1.27 0.26 25.94
C TYR A 314 -2.37 0.57 24.91
N ILE A 315 -3.16 -0.42 24.51
CA ILE A 315 -4.19 -0.29 23.47
C ILE A 315 -5.19 0.85 23.74
N PRO A 316 -5.78 0.99 24.93
CA PRO A 316 -6.68 2.12 25.24
C PRO A 316 -5.99 3.49 25.11
N ILE A 317 -4.73 3.60 25.54
CA ILE A 317 -3.94 4.84 25.44
C ILE A 317 -3.67 5.18 23.97
N HIS A 318 -3.22 4.19 23.21
CA HIS A 318 -2.95 4.36 21.78
C HIS A 318 -4.22 4.75 21.01
N ARG A 319 -5.34 4.10 21.27
CA ARG A 319 -6.65 4.44 20.68
C ARG A 319 -7.05 5.88 20.97
N LEU A 320 -6.87 6.35 22.22
CA LEU A 320 -7.18 7.72 22.61
C LEU A 320 -6.30 8.74 21.85
N ALA A 321 -4.99 8.45 21.72
CA ALA A 321 -4.07 9.28 20.97
C ALA A 321 -4.46 9.34 19.48
N LEU A 322 -4.80 8.21 18.87
CA LEU A 322 -5.26 8.10 17.50
C LEU A 322 -6.57 8.86 17.26
N LYS A 323 -7.54 8.74 18.18
CA LYS A 323 -8.78 9.54 18.12
C LYS A 323 -8.52 11.04 18.16
N ARG A 324 -7.62 11.50 19.04
CA ARG A 324 -7.24 12.91 19.10
C ARG A 324 -6.60 13.38 17.78
N TYR A 325 -5.74 12.54 17.19
CA TYR A 325 -5.11 12.80 15.91
C TYR A 325 -6.15 12.95 14.79
N VAL A 326 -7.08 12.00 14.66
CA VAL A 326 -8.16 12.05 13.65
C VAL A 326 -9.09 13.25 13.88
N ASN A 327 -9.43 13.57 15.13
CA ASN A 327 -10.24 14.75 15.44
C ASN A 327 -9.54 16.06 15.04
N ASN A 328 -8.20 16.12 15.16
CA ASN A 328 -7.45 17.29 14.69
C ASN A 328 -7.48 17.39 13.16
N MET A 329 -7.36 16.25 12.44
CA MET A 329 -7.51 16.22 10.98
C MET A 329 -8.90 16.74 10.57
N ASN A 330 -9.98 16.25 11.19
CA ASN A 330 -11.34 16.72 10.92
C ASN A 330 -11.49 18.23 11.12
N ARG A 331 -10.90 18.79 12.19
CA ARG A 331 -10.91 20.24 12.43
C ARG A 331 -10.10 21.02 11.38
N MET A 332 -9.05 20.44 10.82
CA MET A 332 -8.28 21.08 9.75
C MET A 332 -9.10 21.17 8.47
N VAL A 333 -9.84 20.11 8.11
CA VAL A 333 -10.74 20.12 6.94
C VAL A 333 -11.82 21.19 7.11
N GLN A 334 -12.54 21.21 8.23
CA GLN A 334 -13.62 22.18 8.50
C GLN A 334 -13.18 23.65 8.50
N ARG A 335 -11.88 23.94 8.64
CA ARG A 335 -11.36 25.32 8.58
C ARG A 335 -10.99 25.78 7.18
N HIS A 336 -10.93 24.85 6.25
CA HIS A 336 -10.59 25.09 4.84
C HIS A 336 -11.83 25.04 3.91
N GLU A 337 -12.95 24.48 4.41
CA GLU A 337 -14.30 24.62 3.83
C GLU A 337 -14.90 25.99 4.24
#